data_92b18e6437320eed9f5d9e671c10822f
#
_entry.id   92b18e6437320eed9f5d9e671c10822f
#
_cell.length_a   1.000
_cell.length_b   1.000
_cell.length_c   1.000
_cell.angle_alpha   90.00
_cell.angle_beta   90.00
_cell.angle_gamma   90.00
#
_symmetry.space_group_name_H-M   'P 1'
#
loop_
_entity.id
_entity.type
_entity.pdbx_description
1 polymer ?
#
loop_
_entity_poly.entity_id
_entity_poly.type
_entity_poly.pdbx_seq_one_letter_code
_entity_poly.pdbx_strand_id
1 'polypeptide(L)'
;MNSKIKNRLTPILFAVITAAVITAAVVSVCVGKYTITTADIQAILKGEQVQEMTRKVFTTLRLPRTVMALIAGIGLGIAGSVYQIIFKNPLASPDIIGIAGGANLGAAVAIVSVSTSGMIAIAAGAFWGGLIAVVCVMLLVKATRSRSTSTYVLAGIVINAISKAAIMALKYFADPENELAAMEYWEMGTFGNTTLSKLLSIRPMFLIGLAGILLLRRQIELMSLSDNECRALGVRLRPVRAAVLALSTLMVGSIISVTGLISFAGLIAPHTARLMLRRNDSTTIIMSGLVGAFVVLTADILARVLYSAELPISILTTVIGVPILIYFLCARGKDGS
;
A
#
# COMPACT_ATOMS: atom_id res chain seq x y z
N MET A 1 -11.91 25.02 -17.84
CA MET A 1 -13.05 24.08 -17.68
C MET A 1 -13.88 24.53 -16.48
N ASN A 2 -15.16 24.82 -16.70
CA ASN A 2 -16.08 25.50 -15.77
C ASN A 2 -16.20 24.73 -14.43
N SER A 3 -16.14 25.41 -13.28
CA SER A 3 -16.23 24.79 -11.93
C SER A 3 -17.49 23.95 -11.72
N LYS A 4 -18.58 24.35 -12.36
CA LYS A 4 -19.87 23.63 -12.36
C LYS A 4 -19.78 22.25 -13.05
N ILE A 5 -19.02 22.13 -14.13
CA ILE A 5 -18.82 20.85 -14.86
C ILE A 5 -17.93 19.91 -14.01
N LYS A 6 -16.88 20.44 -13.37
CA LYS A 6 -16.03 19.66 -12.44
C LYS A 6 -16.82 19.06 -11.27
N ASN A 7 -17.76 19.83 -10.70
CA ASN A 7 -18.56 19.33 -9.55
C ASN A 7 -19.54 18.22 -9.95
N ARG A 8 -20.02 18.20 -11.18
CA ARG A 8 -20.91 17.13 -11.69
C ARG A 8 -20.17 15.86 -12.08
N LEU A 9 -18.90 15.96 -12.55
CA LEU A 9 -18.11 14.80 -12.96
C LEU A 9 -17.53 14.02 -11.77
N THR A 10 -17.25 14.68 -10.66
CA THR A 10 -16.67 14.02 -9.47
C THR A 10 -17.50 12.83 -8.98
N PRO A 11 -18.82 12.93 -8.72
CA PRO A 11 -19.61 11.79 -8.25
C PRO A 11 -19.70 10.66 -9.30
N ILE A 12 -19.72 11.00 -10.58
CA ILE A 12 -19.73 10.01 -11.66
C ILE A 12 -18.41 9.21 -11.66
N LEU A 13 -17.27 9.89 -11.51
CA LEU A 13 -15.96 9.23 -11.43
C LEU A 13 -15.85 8.33 -10.19
N PHE A 14 -16.38 8.77 -9.04
CA PHE A 14 -16.46 7.92 -7.85
C PHE A 14 -17.36 6.69 -8.07
N ALA A 15 -18.52 6.87 -8.69
CA ALA A 15 -19.42 5.75 -9.01
C ALA A 15 -18.75 4.74 -9.97
N VAL A 16 -18.09 5.22 -11.02
CA VAL A 16 -17.40 4.38 -12.00
C VAL A 16 -16.25 3.57 -11.36
N ILE A 17 -15.38 4.24 -10.59
CA ILE A 17 -14.26 3.52 -9.96
C ILE A 17 -14.75 2.56 -8.88
N THR A 18 -15.78 2.93 -8.12
CA THR A 18 -16.39 2.03 -7.11
C THR A 18 -17.01 0.81 -7.78
N ALA A 19 -17.74 1.00 -8.89
CA ALA A 19 -18.27 -0.11 -9.68
C ALA A 19 -17.15 -1.02 -10.23
N ALA A 20 -16.04 -0.41 -10.73
CA ALA A 20 -14.87 -1.16 -11.19
C ALA A 20 -14.22 -1.97 -10.05
N VAL A 21 -14.08 -1.40 -8.85
CA VAL A 21 -13.56 -2.10 -7.67
C VAL A 21 -14.47 -3.27 -7.27
N ILE A 22 -15.79 -3.06 -7.23
CA ILE A 22 -16.74 -4.11 -6.90
C ILE A 22 -16.66 -5.23 -7.95
N THR A 23 -16.65 -4.90 -9.23
CA THR A 23 -16.52 -5.88 -10.31
C THR A 23 -15.22 -6.65 -10.19
N ALA A 24 -14.08 -5.97 -9.97
CA ALA A 24 -12.79 -6.64 -9.76
C ALA A 24 -12.81 -7.54 -8.51
N ALA A 25 -13.47 -7.14 -7.43
CA ALA A 25 -13.61 -7.97 -6.23
C ALA A 25 -14.43 -9.24 -6.50
N VAL A 26 -15.55 -9.13 -7.21
CA VAL A 26 -16.35 -10.30 -7.62
C VAL A 26 -15.55 -11.22 -8.53
N VAL A 27 -14.86 -10.66 -9.54
CA VAL A 27 -13.99 -11.44 -10.43
C VAL A 27 -12.87 -12.11 -9.63
N SER A 28 -12.25 -11.41 -8.67
CA SER A 28 -11.20 -11.96 -7.81
C SER A 28 -11.68 -13.18 -7.00
N VAL A 29 -12.92 -13.18 -6.54
CA VAL A 29 -13.49 -14.34 -5.83
C VAL A 29 -13.77 -15.50 -6.79
N CYS A 30 -14.32 -15.23 -7.98
CA CYS A 30 -14.71 -16.27 -8.95
C CYS A 30 -13.50 -16.94 -9.63
N VAL A 31 -12.49 -16.14 -10.01
CA VAL A 31 -11.40 -16.58 -10.90
C VAL A 31 -10.25 -17.24 -10.13
N GLY A 32 -9.74 -18.36 -10.68
CA GLY A 32 -8.57 -19.11 -10.21
C GLY A 32 -8.64 -20.59 -10.58
N LYS A 33 -7.69 -21.39 -10.09
CA LYS A 33 -7.59 -22.83 -10.45
C LYS A 33 -8.87 -23.64 -10.17
N TYR A 34 -9.61 -23.29 -9.13
CA TYR A 34 -10.93 -23.80 -8.81
C TYR A 34 -11.96 -22.73 -9.15
N THR A 35 -12.84 -23.00 -10.10
CA THR A 35 -13.86 -22.03 -10.55
C THR A 35 -15.02 -21.99 -9.56
N ILE A 36 -15.37 -20.80 -9.09
CA ILE A 36 -16.55 -20.53 -8.28
C ILE A 36 -17.46 -19.64 -9.12
N THR A 37 -18.70 -20.04 -9.28
CA THR A 37 -19.68 -19.26 -10.05
C THR A 37 -20.33 -18.18 -9.16
N THR A 38 -20.91 -17.18 -9.79
CA THR A 38 -21.69 -16.16 -9.06
C THR A 38 -22.93 -16.77 -8.39
N ALA A 39 -23.49 -17.85 -8.96
CA ALA A 39 -24.58 -18.62 -8.37
C ALA A 39 -24.14 -19.31 -7.07
N ASP A 40 -22.93 -19.91 -7.05
CA ASP A 40 -22.38 -20.52 -5.83
C ASP A 40 -22.20 -19.47 -4.71
N ILE A 41 -21.71 -18.28 -5.08
CA ILE A 41 -21.56 -17.17 -4.10
C ILE A 41 -22.91 -16.77 -3.55
N GLN A 42 -23.93 -16.63 -4.38
CA GLN A 42 -25.30 -16.29 -3.95
C GLN A 42 -25.88 -17.38 -3.03
N ALA A 43 -25.72 -18.66 -3.40
CA ALA A 43 -26.16 -19.78 -2.58
C ALA A 43 -25.48 -19.81 -1.21
N ILE A 44 -24.14 -19.59 -1.16
CA ILE A 44 -23.39 -19.50 0.10
C ILE A 44 -23.90 -18.35 0.98
N LEU A 45 -24.13 -17.17 0.40
CA LEU A 45 -24.61 -15.99 1.14
C LEU A 45 -26.04 -16.16 1.67
N LYS A 46 -26.87 -16.93 0.96
CA LYS A 46 -28.25 -17.28 1.41
C LYS A 46 -28.28 -18.46 2.39
N GLY A 47 -27.15 -19.12 2.65
CA GLY A 47 -27.09 -20.28 3.53
C GLY A 47 -27.59 -21.57 2.87
N GLU A 48 -27.74 -21.60 1.55
CA GLU A 48 -28.16 -22.76 0.77
C GLU A 48 -27.03 -23.83 0.73
N GLN A 49 -27.41 -25.07 0.42
CA GLN A 49 -26.44 -26.16 0.30
C GLN A 49 -25.63 -26.01 -0.99
N VAL A 50 -24.33 -25.93 -0.85
CA VAL A 50 -23.34 -25.98 -1.94
C VAL A 50 -22.35 -27.10 -1.66
N GLN A 51 -21.56 -27.50 -2.64
CA GLN A 51 -20.47 -28.46 -2.42
C GLN A 51 -19.55 -27.94 -1.31
N GLU A 52 -19.21 -28.83 -0.37
CA GLU A 52 -18.36 -28.48 0.79
C GLU A 52 -17.01 -27.86 0.34
N MET A 53 -16.43 -28.42 -0.75
CA MET A 53 -15.19 -27.90 -1.33
C MET A 53 -15.33 -26.45 -1.82
N THR A 54 -16.43 -26.13 -2.53
CA THR A 54 -16.73 -24.75 -2.99
C THR A 54 -16.83 -23.79 -1.83
N ARG A 55 -17.56 -24.17 -0.79
CA ARG A 55 -17.70 -23.36 0.43
C ARG A 55 -16.35 -23.14 1.11
N LYS A 56 -15.55 -24.20 1.25
CA LYS A 56 -14.23 -24.14 1.88
C LYS A 56 -13.25 -23.26 1.09
N VAL A 57 -13.19 -23.42 -0.24
CA VAL A 57 -12.35 -22.58 -1.11
C VAL A 57 -12.78 -21.12 -1.03
N PHE A 58 -14.09 -20.84 -1.05
CA PHE A 58 -14.62 -19.48 -0.94
C PHE A 58 -14.23 -18.83 0.39
N THR A 59 -14.53 -19.47 1.53
CA THR A 59 -14.39 -18.86 2.86
C THR A 59 -12.95 -18.80 3.35
N THR A 60 -12.13 -19.81 3.01
CA THR A 60 -10.78 -19.97 3.56
C THR A 60 -9.70 -19.36 2.67
N LEU A 61 -9.89 -19.38 1.35
CA LEU A 61 -8.87 -18.93 0.39
C LEU A 61 -9.27 -17.63 -0.31
N ARG A 62 -10.44 -17.60 -0.97
CA ARG A 62 -10.82 -16.52 -1.87
C ARG A 62 -11.22 -15.25 -1.15
N LEU A 63 -12.13 -15.35 -0.21
CA LEU A 63 -12.64 -14.18 0.51
C LEU A 63 -11.56 -13.46 1.32
N PRO A 64 -10.74 -14.14 2.15
CA PRO A 64 -9.66 -13.48 2.88
C PRO A 64 -8.64 -12.81 1.95
N ARG A 65 -8.27 -13.47 0.86
CA ARG A 65 -7.34 -12.94 -0.14
C ARG A 65 -7.87 -11.67 -0.83
N THR A 66 -9.10 -11.71 -1.32
CA THR A 66 -9.74 -10.56 -1.99
C THR A 66 -9.88 -9.37 -1.03
N VAL A 67 -10.31 -9.62 0.21
CA VAL A 67 -10.41 -8.58 1.24
C VAL A 67 -9.04 -8.00 1.57
N MET A 68 -7.99 -8.83 1.66
CA MET A 68 -6.63 -8.35 1.89
C MET A 68 -6.11 -7.50 0.75
N ALA A 69 -6.37 -7.89 -0.50
CA ALA A 69 -5.99 -7.11 -1.68
C ALA A 69 -6.70 -5.75 -1.72
N LEU A 70 -7.99 -5.71 -1.35
CA LEU A 70 -8.76 -4.47 -1.17
C LEU A 70 -8.12 -3.56 -0.10
N ILE A 71 -7.87 -4.10 1.09
CA ILE A 71 -7.28 -3.37 2.22
C ILE A 71 -5.89 -2.86 1.84
N ALA A 72 -5.07 -3.69 1.22
CA ALA A 72 -3.73 -3.32 0.78
C ALA A 72 -3.78 -2.18 -0.25
N GLY A 73 -4.63 -2.29 -1.27
CA GLY A 73 -4.77 -1.25 -2.28
C GLY A 73 -5.29 0.07 -1.71
N ILE A 74 -6.32 0.03 -0.86
CA ILE A 74 -6.86 1.21 -0.18
C ILE A 74 -5.77 1.87 0.67
N GLY A 75 -5.09 1.10 1.52
CA GLY A 75 -4.09 1.62 2.45
C GLY A 75 -2.88 2.21 1.74
N LEU A 76 -2.33 1.50 0.74
CA LEU A 76 -1.19 1.99 -0.03
C LEU A 76 -1.56 3.22 -0.87
N GLY A 77 -2.73 3.25 -1.49
CA GLY A 77 -3.20 4.38 -2.27
C GLY A 77 -3.41 5.65 -1.42
N ILE A 78 -4.04 5.51 -0.25
CA ILE A 78 -4.22 6.60 0.71
C ILE A 78 -2.87 7.08 1.23
N ALA A 79 -2.01 6.18 1.72
CA ALA A 79 -0.69 6.53 2.24
C ALA A 79 0.16 7.25 1.18
N GLY A 80 0.17 6.75 -0.05
CA GLY A 80 0.86 7.40 -1.16
C GLY A 80 0.36 8.82 -1.41
N SER A 81 -0.96 9.03 -1.46
CA SER A 81 -1.55 10.35 -1.63
C SER A 81 -1.14 11.32 -0.51
N VAL A 82 -1.21 10.84 0.72
CA VAL A 82 -0.84 11.61 1.91
C VAL A 82 0.65 11.99 1.88
N TYR A 83 1.54 11.05 1.56
CA TYR A 83 2.98 11.33 1.45
C TYR A 83 3.28 12.34 0.35
N GLN A 84 2.65 12.21 -0.82
CA GLN A 84 2.83 13.18 -1.90
C GLN A 84 2.38 14.59 -1.52
N ILE A 85 1.35 14.73 -0.69
CA ILE A 85 0.89 16.02 -0.16
C ILE A 85 1.87 16.57 0.88
N ILE A 86 2.20 15.81 1.93
CA ILE A 86 3.00 16.32 3.05
C ILE A 86 4.46 16.59 2.68
N PHE A 87 4.99 15.86 1.67
CA PHE A 87 6.34 16.08 1.16
C PHE A 87 6.38 17.00 -0.06
N LYS A 88 5.20 17.42 -0.57
CA LYS A 88 5.10 18.26 -1.78
C LYS A 88 5.91 17.67 -2.94
N ASN A 89 5.98 16.37 -3.00
CA ASN A 89 6.74 15.62 -3.98
C ASN A 89 5.85 14.54 -4.60
N PRO A 90 5.57 14.60 -5.91
CA PRO A 90 4.71 13.63 -6.57
C PRO A 90 5.29 12.21 -6.60
N LEU A 91 6.58 12.05 -6.33
CA LEU A 91 7.25 10.76 -6.28
C LEU A 91 7.32 10.18 -4.86
N ALA A 92 6.84 10.90 -3.83
CA ALA A 92 6.84 10.39 -2.47
C ALA A 92 5.92 9.17 -2.34
N SER A 93 6.43 8.12 -1.71
CA SER A 93 5.74 6.86 -1.44
C SER A 93 6.23 6.29 -0.10
N PRO A 94 5.53 5.31 0.49
CA PRO A 94 6.00 4.61 1.69
C PRO A 94 7.41 4.02 1.53
N ASP A 95 7.76 3.60 0.32
CA ASP A 95 9.06 3.01 0.01
C ASP A 95 10.20 4.01 0.17
N ILE A 96 10.01 5.27 -0.24
CA ILE A 96 11.04 6.31 -0.17
C ILE A 96 11.28 6.76 1.27
N ILE A 97 10.27 6.71 2.14
CA ILE A 97 10.37 7.15 3.54
C ILE A 97 11.07 6.10 4.43
N GLY A 98 11.37 4.92 3.90
CA GLY A 98 12.10 3.89 4.62
C GLY A 98 11.24 2.81 5.27
N ILE A 99 9.90 2.89 5.19
CA ILE A 99 9.00 1.89 5.79
C ILE A 99 9.24 0.51 5.16
N ALA A 100 9.26 0.46 3.83
CA ALA A 100 9.45 -0.78 3.09
C ALA A 100 10.83 -1.41 3.36
N GLY A 101 11.91 -0.59 3.33
CA GLY A 101 13.26 -1.05 3.64
C GLY A 101 13.41 -1.58 5.06
N GLY A 102 12.83 -0.86 6.04
CA GLY A 102 12.82 -1.31 7.44
C GLY A 102 12.00 -2.57 7.66
N ALA A 103 10.84 -2.69 7.02
CA ALA A 103 10.00 -3.88 7.09
C ALA A 103 10.71 -5.11 6.47
N ASN A 104 11.37 -4.91 5.33
CA ASN A 104 12.16 -5.96 4.69
C ASN A 104 13.35 -6.41 5.57
N LEU A 105 14.07 -5.46 6.17
CA LEU A 105 15.14 -5.78 7.12
C LEU A 105 14.60 -6.56 8.33
N GLY A 106 13.50 -6.11 8.92
CA GLY A 106 12.89 -6.78 10.07
C GLY A 106 12.42 -8.20 9.75
N ALA A 107 11.86 -8.41 8.56
CA ALA A 107 11.50 -9.75 8.07
C ALA A 107 12.75 -10.62 7.86
N ALA A 108 13.79 -10.08 7.21
CA ALA A 108 15.04 -10.80 6.97
C ALA A 108 15.72 -11.23 8.28
N VAL A 109 15.79 -10.33 9.27
CA VAL A 109 16.30 -10.65 10.61
C VAL A 109 15.48 -11.77 11.24
N ALA A 110 14.15 -11.73 11.17
CA ALA A 110 13.29 -12.77 11.71
C ALA A 110 13.50 -14.12 11.01
N ILE A 111 13.68 -14.14 9.69
CA ILE A 111 13.93 -15.36 8.91
C ILE A 111 15.22 -16.04 9.35
N VAL A 112 16.34 -15.27 9.49
CA VAL A 112 17.66 -15.81 9.87
C VAL A 112 17.75 -16.15 11.36
N SER A 113 17.16 -15.32 12.24
CA SER A 113 17.34 -15.49 13.69
C SER A 113 16.59 -16.66 14.29
N VAL A 114 15.54 -17.14 13.64
CA VAL A 114 14.65 -18.18 14.19
C VAL A 114 14.45 -19.24 13.10
N SER A 115 15.32 -20.23 13.05
CA SER A 115 15.31 -21.34 12.07
C SER A 115 13.97 -22.11 11.99
N THR A 116 13.09 -21.92 12.99
CA THR A 116 11.72 -22.46 13.06
C THR A 116 10.68 -21.33 13.08
N SER A 117 11.03 -20.13 12.58
CA SER A 117 10.14 -18.97 12.65
C SER A 117 8.84 -19.23 11.96
N GLY A 118 7.82 -19.42 12.75
CA GLY A 118 6.48 -19.39 12.24
C GLY A 118 6.24 -18.02 11.54
N MET A 119 5.40 -18.01 10.54
CA MET A 119 5.01 -16.83 9.75
C MET A 119 4.63 -15.60 10.62
N ILE A 120 4.29 -15.81 11.89
CA ILE A 120 3.98 -14.75 12.88
C ILE A 120 5.22 -13.96 13.26
N ALA A 121 6.37 -14.61 13.45
CA ALA A 121 7.62 -13.92 13.80
C ALA A 121 8.11 -13.03 12.64
N ILE A 122 8.00 -13.52 11.41
CA ILE A 122 8.34 -12.74 10.20
C ILE A 122 7.42 -11.52 10.08
N ALA A 123 6.12 -11.70 10.26
CA ALA A 123 5.15 -10.61 10.23
C ALA A 123 5.41 -9.56 11.33
N ALA A 124 5.71 -10.01 12.56
CA ALA A 124 6.08 -9.12 13.65
C ALA A 124 7.40 -8.39 13.38
N GLY A 125 8.43 -9.10 12.89
CA GLY A 125 9.71 -8.51 12.47
C GLY A 125 9.53 -7.42 11.41
N ALA A 126 8.74 -7.69 10.38
CA ALA A 126 8.42 -6.73 9.34
C ALA A 126 7.70 -5.49 9.89
N PHE A 127 6.67 -5.69 10.72
CA PHE A 127 5.91 -4.59 11.32
C PHE A 127 6.80 -3.68 12.17
N TRP A 128 7.54 -4.26 13.11
CA TRP A 128 8.43 -3.50 13.98
C TRP A 128 9.61 -2.89 13.23
N GLY A 129 10.18 -3.59 12.25
CA GLY A 129 11.25 -3.08 11.39
C GLY A 129 10.81 -1.82 10.63
N GLY A 130 9.62 -1.81 10.05
CA GLY A 130 9.05 -0.63 9.40
C GLY A 130 8.81 0.54 10.37
N LEU A 131 8.31 0.25 11.58
CA LEU A 131 8.08 1.27 12.60
C LEU A 131 9.40 1.88 13.10
N ILE A 132 10.39 1.04 13.40
CA ILE A 132 11.73 1.47 13.82
C ILE A 132 12.39 2.34 12.75
N ALA A 133 12.30 1.96 11.48
CA ALA A 133 12.85 2.75 10.38
C ALA A 133 12.27 4.17 10.34
N VAL A 134 10.95 4.32 10.49
CA VAL A 134 10.33 5.65 10.53
C VAL A 134 10.74 6.44 11.78
N VAL A 135 10.85 5.79 12.93
CA VAL A 135 11.38 6.44 14.15
C VAL A 135 12.81 6.93 13.90
N CYS A 136 13.68 6.12 13.28
CA CYS A 136 15.04 6.52 12.91
C CYS A 136 15.05 7.71 11.93
N VAL A 137 14.18 7.72 10.92
CA VAL A 137 14.00 8.86 10.02
C VAL A 137 13.62 10.12 10.80
N MET A 138 12.65 10.02 11.72
CA MET A 138 12.22 11.17 12.53
C MET A 138 13.33 11.69 13.46
N LEU A 139 14.11 10.78 14.07
CA LEU A 139 15.25 11.12 14.89
C LEU A 139 16.35 11.80 14.08
N LEU A 140 16.66 11.27 12.89
CA LEU A 140 17.65 11.85 12.00
C LEU A 140 17.25 13.26 11.55
N VAL A 141 15.99 13.47 11.15
CA VAL A 141 15.46 14.79 10.82
C VAL A 141 15.53 15.76 12.01
N LYS A 142 15.25 15.27 13.23
CA LYS A 142 15.37 16.08 14.44
C LYS A 142 16.83 16.49 14.69
N ALA A 143 17.78 15.58 14.47
CA ALA A 143 19.23 15.82 14.66
C ALA A 143 19.78 16.86 13.68
N THR A 144 19.32 16.86 12.42
CA THR A 144 19.76 17.84 11.39
C THR A 144 19.28 19.27 11.65
N ARG A 145 18.36 19.48 12.61
CA ARG A 145 17.70 20.76 12.90
C ARG A 145 16.99 21.40 11.68
N SER A 146 16.99 20.73 10.52
CA SER A 146 16.34 21.21 9.32
C SER A 146 14.82 21.11 9.43
N ARG A 147 14.12 22.05 8.76
CA ARG A 147 12.65 22.08 8.70
C ARG A 147 12.11 21.74 7.33
N SER A 148 13.00 21.42 6.38
CA SER A 148 12.64 21.16 4.99
C SER A 148 11.99 19.80 4.82
N THR A 149 11.00 19.70 3.93
CA THR A 149 10.43 18.41 3.50
C THR A 149 11.45 17.52 2.82
N SER A 150 12.42 18.10 2.11
CA SER A 150 13.51 17.37 1.48
C SER A 150 14.38 16.61 2.49
N THR A 151 14.52 17.10 3.72
CA THR A 151 15.28 16.41 4.78
C THR A 151 14.64 15.08 5.17
N TYR A 152 13.31 14.99 5.19
CA TYR A 152 12.63 13.71 5.45
C TYR A 152 12.88 12.69 4.34
N VAL A 153 12.86 13.13 3.08
CA VAL A 153 13.14 12.27 1.93
C VAL A 153 14.59 11.78 1.95
N LEU A 154 15.56 12.68 2.21
CA LEU A 154 16.96 12.32 2.33
C LEU A 154 17.21 11.35 3.50
N ALA A 155 16.59 11.60 4.66
CA ALA A 155 16.67 10.70 5.81
C ALA A 155 16.09 9.31 5.46
N GLY A 156 14.97 9.25 4.74
CA GLY A 156 14.40 7.99 4.26
C GLY A 156 15.34 7.25 3.31
N ILE A 157 15.98 7.95 2.38
CA ILE A 157 16.98 7.36 1.47
C ILE A 157 18.16 6.79 2.27
N VAL A 158 18.66 7.49 3.27
CA VAL A 158 19.76 7.01 4.14
C VAL A 158 19.34 5.75 4.89
N ILE A 159 18.18 5.75 5.53
CA ILE A 159 17.67 4.57 6.26
C ILE A 159 17.44 3.39 5.30
N ASN A 160 16.89 3.62 4.11
CA ASN A 160 16.76 2.58 3.08
C ASN A 160 18.11 2.02 2.64
N ALA A 161 19.12 2.86 2.47
CA ALA A 161 20.48 2.41 2.09
C ALA A 161 21.10 1.53 3.19
N ILE A 162 20.98 1.93 4.46
CA ILE A 162 21.43 1.13 5.60
C ILE A 162 20.67 -0.20 5.67
N SER A 163 19.35 -0.17 5.52
CA SER A 163 18.51 -1.38 5.52
C SER A 163 18.92 -2.34 4.39
N LYS A 164 19.13 -1.83 3.17
CA LYS A 164 19.60 -2.63 2.03
C LYS A 164 20.97 -3.24 2.27
N ALA A 165 21.92 -2.47 2.81
CA ALA A 165 23.24 -2.99 3.14
C ALA A 165 23.18 -4.11 4.19
N ALA A 166 22.36 -3.93 5.23
CA ALA A 166 22.16 -4.96 6.25
C ALA A 166 21.49 -6.22 5.67
N ILE A 167 20.47 -6.05 4.80
CA ILE A 167 19.82 -7.19 4.12
C ILE A 167 20.83 -7.93 3.23
N MET A 168 21.68 -7.21 2.48
CA MET A 168 22.73 -7.85 1.67
C MET A 168 23.72 -8.65 2.52
N ALA A 169 24.10 -8.13 3.69
CA ALA A 169 24.94 -8.87 4.64
C ALA A 169 24.24 -10.14 5.15
N LEU A 170 22.95 -10.04 5.53
CA LEU A 170 22.18 -11.21 5.95
C LEU A 170 22.07 -12.25 4.82
N LYS A 171 21.75 -11.84 3.60
CA LYS A 171 21.69 -12.73 2.43
C LYS A 171 23.01 -13.41 2.11
N TYR A 172 24.14 -12.72 2.34
CA TYR A 172 25.47 -13.28 2.11
C TYR A 172 25.81 -14.46 3.04
N PHE A 173 25.35 -14.39 4.30
CA PHE A 173 25.59 -15.43 5.30
C PHE A 173 24.43 -16.43 5.45
N ALA A 174 23.29 -16.20 4.78
CA ALA A 174 22.10 -17.02 4.88
C ALA A 174 22.26 -18.38 4.20
N ASP A 175 21.55 -19.39 4.71
CA ASP A 175 21.41 -20.67 4.03
C ASP A 175 20.70 -20.50 2.68
N PRO A 176 21.35 -20.93 1.54
CA PRO A 176 20.80 -20.71 0.20
C PRO A 176 19.44 -21.37 -0.03
N GLU A 177 19.21 -22.56 0.53
CA GLU A 177 18.04 -23.39 0.23
C GLU A 177 16.79 -22.90 1.00
N ASN A 178 16.96 -22.43 2.23
CA ASN A 178 15.85 -22.10 3.11
C ASN A 178 15.74 -20.61 3.37
N GLU A 179 16.77 -19.97 3.93
CA GLU A 179 16.70 -18.59 4.41
C GLU A 179 16.71 -17.58 3.25
N LEU A 180 17.64 -17.74 2.30
CA LEU A 180 17.76 -16.85 1.15
C LEU A 180 16.50 -16.93 0.28
N ALA A 181 16.01 -18.14 -0.01
CA ALA A 181 14.80 -18.33 -0.78
C ALA A 181 13.57 -17.70 -0.08
N ALA A 182 13.48 -17.84 1.25
CA ALA A 182 12.40 -17.23 2.03
C ALA A 182 12.46 -15.69 2.03
N MET A 183 13.66 -15.09 2.13
CA MET A 183 13.84 -13.64 2.05
C MET A 183 13.43 -13.11 0.67
N GLU A 184 13.88 -13.74 -0.42
CA GLU A 184 13.53 -13.35 -1.79
C GLU A 184 12.03 -13.45 -2.02
N TYR A 185 11.41 -14.55 -1.60
CA TYR A 185 9.96 -14.74 -1.74
C TYR A 185 9.17 -13.69 -0.96
N TRP A 186 9.61 -13.37 0.27
CA TRP A 186 8.94 -12.36 1.10
C TRP A 186 9.06 -10.95 0.50
N GLU A 187 10.25 -10.62 -0.04
CA GLU A 187 10.51 -9.32 -0.68
C GLU A 187 9.65 -9.09 -1.93
N MET A 188 9.33 -10.15 -2.66
CA MET A 188 8.48 -10.05 -3.85
C MET A 188 6.99 -9.83 -3.55
N GLY A 189 6.54 -10.13 -2.34
CA GLY A 189 5.17 -9.98 -1.88
C GLY A 189 4.17 -10.95 -2.50
N THR A 190 3.18 -11.37 -1.72
CA THR A 190 2.14 -12.31 -2.14
C THR A 190 0.86 -12.18 -1.30
N PHE A 191 -0.27 -12.48 -1.91
CA PHE A 191 -1.54 -12.69 -1.19
C PHE A 191 -1.85 -14.18 -0.96
N GLY A 192 -1.04 -15.10 -1.50
CA GLY A 192 -1.27 -16.55 -1.42
C GLY A 192 -1.34 -17.10 0.00
N ASN A 193 -0.61 -16.48 0.91
CA ASN A 193 -0.55 -16.88 2.33
C ASN A 193 -1.55 -16.15 3.24
N THR A 194 -2.54 -15.46 2.69
CA THR A 194 -3.53 -14.70 3.46
C THR A 194 -4.58 -15.65 4.04
N THR A 195 -4.77 -15.56 5.36
CA THR A 195 -5.82 -16.27 6.11
C THR A 195 -6.71 -15.27 6.84
N LEU A 196 -7.90 -15.72 7.24
CA LEU A 196 -8.80 -14.89 8.05
C LEU A 196 -8.15 -14.44 9.36
N SER A 197 -7.38 -15.30 10.00
CA SER A 197 -6.63 -14.98 11.24
C SER A 197 -5.65 -13.83 11.01
N LYS A 198 -4.86 -13.87 9.95
CA LYS A 198 -3.92 -12.78 9.58
C LYS A 198 -4.65 -11.48 9.25
N LEU A 199 -5.78 -11.57 8.54
CA LEU A 199 -6.60 -10.40 8.24
C LEU A 199 -7.14 -9.75 9.53
N LEU A 200 -7.61 -10.56 10.48
CA LEU A 200 -8.09 -10.06 11.75
C LEU A 200 -6.97 -9.48 12.62
N SER A 201 -5.75 -10.03 12.58
CA SER A 201 -4.62 -9.51 13.34
C SER A 201 -4.17 -8.12 12.94
N ILE A 202 -4.22 -7.77 11.65
CA ILE A 202 -3.85 -6.43 11.18
C ILE A 202 -4.95 -5.40 11.33
N ARG A 203 -6.21 -5.84 11.48
CA ARG A 203 -7.40 -4.97 11.50
C ARG A 203 -7.27 -3.78 12.46
N PRO A 204 -6.86 -3.93 13.73
CA PRO A 204 -6.82 -2.78 14.64
C PRO A 204 -5.82 -1.73 14.20
N MET A 205 -4.60 -2.10 13.80
CA MET A 205 -3.56 -1.15 13.37
C MET A 205 -3.92 -0.47 12.06
N PHE A 206 -4.48 -1.22 11.11
CA PHE A 206 -4.97 -0.66 9.86
C PHE A 206 -6.09 0.36 10.11
N LEU A 207 -7.09 0.03 10.92
CA LEU A 207 -8.23 0.91 11.20
C LEU A 207 -7.82 2.16 11.99
N ILE A 208 -6.90 2.03 12.97
CA ILE A 208 -6.34 3.19 13.69
C ILE A 208 -5.63 4.12 12.71
N GLY A 209 -4.76 3.59 11.85
CA GLY A 209 -4.06 4.37 10.83
C GLY A 209 -5.02 5.06 9.87
N LEU A 210 -5.98 4.32 9.32
CA LEU A 210 -6.98 4.86 8.39
C LEU A 210 -7.87 5.93 9.05
N ALA A 211 -8.43 5.65 10.22
CA ALA A 211 -9.29 6.59 10.94
C ALA A 211 -8.52 7.87 11.31
N GLY A 212 -7.27 7.72 11.79
CA GLY A 212 -6.42 8.87 12.11
C GLY A 212 -6.12 9.74 10.89
N ILE A 213 -5.81 9.14 9.74
CA ILE A 213 -5.60 9.89 8.48
C ILE A 213 -6.90 10.60 8.05
N LEU A 214 -8.05 9.94 8.13
CA LEU A 214 -9.33 10.54 7.77
C LEU A 214 -9.72 11.68 8.72
N LEU A 215 -9.42 11.58 10.01
CA LEU A 215 -9.62 12.67 10.99
C LEU A 215 -8.71 13.86 10.70
N LEU A 216 -7.47 13.61 10.27
CA LEU A 216 -6.49 14.64 9.92
C LEU A 216 -6.60 15.13 8.48
N ARG A 217 -7.56 14.66 7.69
CA ARG A 217 -7.68 14.95 6.25
C ARG A 217 -7.63 16.44 5.92
N ARG A 218 -8.25 17.28 6.75
CA ARG A 218 -8.31 18.74 6.55
C ARG A 218 -6.94 19.38 6.77
N GLN A 219 -6.21 18.96 7.80
CA GLN A 219 -4.86 19.41 8.07
C GLN A 219 -3.89 18.95 6.98
N ILE A 220 -4.06 17.70 6.50
CA ILE A 220 -3.27 17.15 5.39
C ILE A 220 -3.52 17.96 4.11
N GLU A 221 -4.76 18.28 3.80
CA GLU A 221 -5.10 19.10 2.63
C GLU A 221 -4.43 20.48 2.68
N LEU A 222 -4.48 21.15 3.83
CA LEU A 222 -3.82 22.45 4.02
C LEU A 222 -2.30 22.35 3.84
N MET A 223 -1.67 21.20 4.12
CA MET A 223 -0.23 21.00 3.92
C MET A 223 0.20 20.96 2.46
N SER A 224 -0.72 20.97 1.50
CA SER A 224 -0.41 21.18 0.09
C SER A 224 0.04 22.62 -0.21
N LEU A 225 -0.35 23.57 0.63
CA LEU A 225 0.05 24.98 0.57
C LEU A 225 1.51 25.19 1.03
N SER A 226 2.04 26.39 0.85
CA SER A 226 3.36 26.73 1.39
C SER A 226 3.39 26.65 2.93
N ASP A 227 4.57 26.41 3.50
CA ASP A 227 4.70 26.27 4.96
C ASP A 227 4.30 27.56 5.71
N ASN A 228 4.46 28.74 5.06
CA ASN A 228 4.04 30.02 5.61
C ASN A 228 2.52 30.18 5.62
N GLU A 229 1.86 29.81 4.51
CA GLU A 229 0.39 29.81 4.42
C GLU A 229 -0.23 28.83 5.42
N CYS A 230 0.32 27.62 5.56
CA CYS A 230 -0.12 26.66 6.57
C CYS A 230 -0.08 27.24 7.99
N ARG A 231 1.02 27.95 8.33
CA ARG A 231 1.16 28.58 9.65
C ARG A 231 0.17 29.72 9.84
N ALA A 232 -0.05 30.54 8.81
CA ALA A 232 -1.04 31.61 8.84
C ALA A 232 -2.46 31.08 9.07
N LEU A 233 -2.76 29.87 8.56
CA LEU A 233 -4.02 29.15 8.79
C LEU A 233 -4.06 28.35 10.11
N GLY A 234 -3.05 28.51 11.00
CA GLY A 234 -3.00 27.88 12.31
C GLY A 234 -2.56 26.40 12.32
N VAL A 235 -2.07 25.86 11.21
CA VAL A 235 -1.62 24.46 11.15
C VAL A 235 -0.26 24.29 11.79
N ARG A 236 -0.17 23.44 12.81
CA ARG A 236 1.08 23.05 13.46
C ARG A 236 1.79 21.97 12.63
N LEU A 237 2.59 22.36 11.64
CA LEU A 237 3.21 21.46 10.65
C LEU A 237 3.96 20.27 11.25
N ARG A 238 4.78 20.48 12.30
CA ARG A 238 5.60 19.40 12.91
C ARG A 238 4.77 18.27 13.52
N PRO A 239 3.85 18.55 14.47
CA PRO A 239 3.06 17.48 15.07
C PRO A 239 2.13 16.81 14.05
N VAL A 240 1.58 17.56 13.09
CA VAL A 240 0.74 16.97 12.04
C VAL A 240 1.55 16.04 11.14
N ARG A 241 2.76 16.45 10.67
CA ARG A 241 3.65 15.57 9.92
C ARG A 241 4.00 14.31 10.70
N ALA A 242 4.40 14.45 11.95
CA ALA A 242 4.77 13.31 12.79
C ALA A 242 3.59 12.35 12.99
N ALA A 243 2.41 12.89 13.30
CA ALA A 243 1.19 12.08 13.46
C ALA A 243 0.82 11.34 12.16
N VAL A 244 0.84 12.04 11.03
CA VAL A 244 0.53 11.46 9.72
C VAL A 244 1.53 10.37 9.35
N LEU A 245 2.84 10.59 9.58
CA LEU A 245 3.86 9.56 9.36
C LEU A 245 3.62 8.33 10.23
N ALA A 246 3.36 8.52 11.53
CA ALA A 246 3.08 7.41 12.45
C ALA A 246 1.83 6.63 12.04
N LEU A 247 0.73 7.32 11.73
CA LEU A 247 -0.53 6.69 11.33
C LEU A 247 -0.42 5.94 9.99
N SER A 248 0.26 6.56 9.01
CA SER A 248 0.54 5.91 7.73
C SER A 248 1.44 4.69 7.90
N THR A 249 2.43 4.76 8.80
CA THR A 249 3.32 3.63 9.09
C THR A 249 2.57 2.48 9.74
N LEU A 250 1.67 2.76 10.70
CA LEU A 250 0.80 1.75 11.30
C LEU A 250 -0.04 1.05 10.24
N MET A 251 -0.65 1.83 9.35
CA MET A 251 -1.50 1.31 8.28
C MET A 251 -0.69 0.49 7.26
N VAL A 252 0.39 1.04 6.72
CA VAL A 252 1.21 0.38 5.69
C VAL A 252 2.01 -0.78 6.28
N GLY A 253 2.61 -0.61 7.46
CA GLY A 253 3.35 -1.66 8.15
C GLY A 253 2.48 -2.87 8.48
N SER A 254 1.22 -2.66 8.88
CA SER A 254 0.27 -3.76 9.10
C SER A 254 -0.04 -4.54 7.81
N ILE A 255 -0.15 -3.87 6.67
CA ILE A 255 -0.34 -4.51 5.36
C ILE A 255 0.91 -5.33 5.00
N ILE A 256 2.08 -4.69 4.97
CA ILE A 256 3.35 -5.30 4.57
C ILE A 256 3.68 -6.52 5.45
N SER A 257 3.36 -6.49 6.74
CA SER A 257 3.61 -7.60 7.66
C SER A 257 2.94 -8.92 7.26
N VAL A 258 1.86 -8.86 6.48
CA VAL A 258 1.13 -10.05 6.00
C VAL A 258 1.41 -10.35 4.54
N THR A 259 1.56 -9.31 3.71
CA THR A 259 1.66 -9.47 2.26
C THR A 259 3.09 -9.48 1.73
N GLY A 260 4.07 -9.08 2.52
CA GLY A 260 5.37 -8.66 2.00
C GLY A 260 5.25 -7.32 1.27
N LEU A 261 6.28 -6.95 0.50
CA LEU A 261 6.30 -5.68 -0.20
C LEU A 261 5.35 -5.68 -1.40
N ILE A 262 4.65 -4.57 -1.59
CA ILE A 262 3.82 -4.31 -2.77
C ILE A 262 4.31 -2.99 -3.38
N SER A 263 5.11 -3.12 -4.42
CA SER A 263 5.73 -1.97 -5.08
C SER A 263 4.75 -1.19 -5.94
N PHE A 264 5.04 0.08 -6.21
CA PHE A 264 4.34 0.97 -7.13
C PHE A 264 2.89 1.33 -6.80
N ALA A 265 2.10 0.52 -6.11
CA ALA A 265 0.69 0.80 -5.83
C ALA A 265 0.49 2.16 -5.13
N GLY A 266 1.31 2.47 -4.11
CA GLY A 266 1.29 3.75 -3.39
C GLY A 266 1.78 4.94 -4.21
N LEU A 267 2.48 4.72 -5.31
CA LEU A 267 2.95 5.77 -6.20
C LEU A 267 1.92 6.08 -7.30
N ILE A 268 1.36 5.05 -7.91
CA ILE A 268 0.51 5.16 -9.10
C ILE A 268 -0.90 5.62 -8.73
N ALA A 269 -1.48 5.06 -7.67
CA ALA A 269 -2.85 5.32 -7.29
C ALA A 269 -3.15 6.82 -7.09
N PRO A 270 -2.35 7.60 -6.34
CA PRO A 270 -2.58 9.03 -6.20
C PRO A 270 -2.33 9.83 -7.50
N HIS A 271 -1.41 9.37 -8.37
CA HIS A 271 -1.21 9.99 -9.66
C HIS A 271 -2.45 9.85 -10.54
N THR A 272 -2.96 8.63 -10.67
CA THR A 272 -4.18 8.34 -11.44
C THR A 272 -5.38 9.08 -10.86
N ALA A 273 -5.54 9.13 -9.54
CA ALA A 273 -6.62 9.86 -8.88
C ALA A 273 -6.58 11.37 -9.20
N ARG A 274 -5.38 11.98 -9.19
CA ARG A 274 -5.22 13.40 -9.59
C ARG A 274 -5.52 13.66 -11.04
N LEU A 275 -5.17 12.74 -11.95
CA LEU A 275 -5.56 12.86 -13.38
C LEU A 275 -7.07 12.84 -13.52
N MET A 276 -7.74 11.91 -12.86
CA MET A 276 -9.18 11.76 -12.93
C MET A 276 -9.91 13.00 -12.40
N LEU A 277 -9.52 13.46 -11.19
CA LEU A 277 -10.21 14.56 -10.51
C LEU A 277 -9.69 15.94 -10.87
N ARG A 278 -8.44 16.05 -11.33
CA ARG A 278 -7.72 17.32 -11.56
C ARG A 278 -7.75 18.24 -10.33
N ARG A 279 -7.66 17.64 -9.14
CA ARG A 279 -7.66 18.28 -7.81
C ARG A 279 -6.58 17.67 -6.93
N ASN A 280 -6.21 18.39 -5.87
CA ASN A 280 -5.28 17.90 -4.85
C ASN A 280 -5.85 18.22 -3.47
N ASP A 281 -6.99 17.63 -3.14
CA ASP A 281 -7.77 17.85 -1.94
C ASP A 281 -8.09 16.52 -1.23
N SER A 282 -8.88 16.57 -0.17
CA SER A 282 -9.30 15.39 0.60
C SER A 282 -10.05 14.36 -0.24
N THR A 283 -10.74 14.77 -1.31
CA THR A 283 -11.45 13.84 -2.21
C THR A 283 -10.45 13.02 -3.03
N THR A 284 -9.31 13.62 -3.37
CA THR A 284 -8.21 12.91 -4.06
C THR A 284 -7.59 11.82 -3.20
N ILE A 285 -7.49 12.02 -1.87
CA ILE A 285 -7.00 11.00 -0.94
C ILE A 285 -7.91 9.76 -0.98
N ILE A 286 -9.22 9.96 -0.91
CA ILE A 286 -10.21 8.87 -0.96
C ILE A 286 -10.18 8.16 -2.31
N MET A 287 -10.18 8.94 -3.41
CA MET A 287 -10.09 8.40 -4.77
C MET A 287 -8.81 7.57 -4.96
N SER A 288 -7.68 8.00 -4.37
CA SER A 288 -6.41 7.25 -4.40
C SER A 288 -6.54 5.88 -3.74
N GLY A 289 -7.32 5.78 -2.65
CA GLY A 289 -7.63 4.49 -2.04
C GLY A 289 -8.42 3.57 -2.97
N LEU A 290 -9.45 4.08 -3.65
CA LEU A 290 -10.25 3.29 -4.59
C LEU A 290 -9.42 2.86 -5.81
N VAL A 291 -8.64 3.76 -6.39
CA VAL A 291 -7.73 3.43 -7.51
C VAL A 291 -6.69 2.41 -7.07
N GLY A 292 -6.11 2.56 -5.87
CA GLY A 292 -5.19 1.59 -5.31
C GLY A 292 -5.82 0.21 -5.14
N ALA A 293 -7.05 0.14 -4.63
CA ALA A 293 -7.83 -1.10 -4.53
C ALA A 293 -8.01 -1.75 -5.90
N PHE A 294 -8.40 -0.99 -6.91
CA PHE A 294 -8.58 -1.48 -8.26
C PHE A 294 -7.28 -2.03 -8.85
N VAL A 295 -6.17 -1.29 -8.74
CA VAL A 295 -4.86 -1.70 -9.25
C VAL A 295 -4.37 -2.98 -8.58
N VAL A 296 -4.44 -3.06 -7.25
CA VAL A 296 -3.95 -4.22 -6.50
C VAL A 296 -4.83 -5.45 -6.73
N LEU A 297 -6.16 -5.31 -6.78
CA LEU A 297 -7.06 -6.41 -7.14
C LEU A 297 -6.79 -6.92 -8.55
N THR A 298 -6.62 -6.03 -9.51
CA THR A 298 -6.32 -6.41 -10.90
C THR A 298 -4.97 -7.14 -10.98
N ALA A 299 -3.95 -6.63 -10.28
CA ALA A 299 -2.66 -7.29 -10.20
C ALA A 299 -2.77 -8.68 -9.55
N ASP A 300 -3.55 -8.83 -8.48
CA ASP A 300 -3.77 -10.13 -7.83
C ASP A 300 -4.52 -11.14 -8.72
N ILE A 301 -5.51 -10.69 -9.49
CA ILE A 301 -6.20 -11.53 -10.47
C ILE A 301 -5.22 -12.02 -11.53
N LEU A 302 -4.44 -11.10 -12.11
CA LEU A 302 -3.43 -11.43 -13.12
C LEU A 302 -2.36 -12.37 -12.58
N ALA A 303 -1.88 -12.17 -11.33
CA ALA A 303 -0.91 -13.03 -10.69
C ALA A 303 -1.33 -14.51 -10.62
N ARG A 304 -2.65 -14.77 -10.57
CA ARG A 304 -3.22 -16.11 -10.47
C ARG A 304 -3.62 -16.73 -11.81
N VAL A 305 -3.75 -15.91 -12.86
CA VAL A 305 -4.31 -16.36 -14.16
C VAL A 305 -3.23 -16.48 -15.21
N LEU A 306 -2.19 -15.63 -15.18
CA LEU A 306 -1.21 -15.55 -16.26
C LEU A 306 -0.29 -16.77 -16.34
N TYR A 307 -0.07 -17.46 -15.21
CA TYR A 307 0.84 -18.60 -15.18
C TYR A 307 0.35 -19.71 -14.25
N SER A 308 0.88 -20.94 -14.43
CA SER A 308 0.52 -22.09 -13.60
C SER A 308 0.95 -21.95 -12.14
N ALA A 309 2.08 -21.29 -11.88
CA ALA A 309 2.48 -20.85 -10.54
C ALA A 309 2.00 -19.42 -10.28
N GLU A 310 1.74 -19.09 -9.03
CA GLU A 310 1.37 -17.71 -8.66
C GLU A 310 2.56 -16.77 -8.85
N LEU A 311 2.37 -15.70 -9.64
CA LEU A 311 3.38 -14.68 -9.82
C LEU A 311 3.42 -13.76 -8.60
N PRO A 312 4.61 -13.29 -8.19
CA PRO A 312 4.75 -12.28 -7.16
C PRO A 312 3.99 -11.00 -7.49
N ILE A 313 3.32 -10.42 -6.48
CA ILE A 313 2.43 -9.27 -6.69
C ILE A 313 3.19 -8.02 -7.15
N SER A 314 4.42 -7.80 -6.66
CA SER A 314 5.23 -6.65 -7.05
C SER A 314 5.62 -6.65 -8.53
N ILE A 315 5.72 -7.80 -9.16
CA ILE A 315 5.96 -7.88 -10.62
C ILE A 315 4.76 -7.27 -11.35
N LEU A 316 3.55 -7.70 -11.00
CA LEU A 316 2.32 -7.28 -11.68
C LEU A 316 2.01 -5.80 -11.41
N THR A 317 2.16 -5.35 -10.17
CA THR A 317 1.96 -3.93 -9.84
C THR A 317 2.99 -3.04 -10.53
N THR A 318 4.22 -3.52 -10.72
CA THR A 318 5.25 -2.80 -11.49
C THR A 318 4.93 -2.76 -12.98
N VAL A 319 4.54 -3.90 -13.58
CA VAL A 319 4.17 -3.98 -15.01
C VAL A 319 2.95 -3.08 -15.32
N ILE A 320 1.98 -2.99 -14.43
CA ILE A 320 0.84 -2.07 -14.56
C ILE A 320 1.29 -0.62 -14.35
N GLY A 321 2.18 -0.40 -13.40
CA GLY A 321 2.55 0.91 -12.92
C GLY A 321 3.50 1.69 -13.81
N VAL A 322 4.50 1.03 -14.34
CA VAL A 322 5.52 1.68 -15.17
C VAL A 322 4.92 2.36 -16.41
N PRO A 323 4.02 1.73 -17.20
CA PRO A 323 3.38 2.40 -18.33
C PRO A 323 2.57 3.64 -17.90
N ILE A 324 1.87 3.57 -16.78
CA ILE A 324 1.12 4.71 -16.24
C ILE A 324 2.06 5.87 -15.90
N LEU A 325 3.21 5.59 -15.27
CA LEU A 325 4.20 6.63 -14.96
C LEU A 325 4.85 7.21 -16.22
N ILE A 326 5.17 6.39 -17.21
CA ILE A 326 5.70 6.87 -18.51
C ILE A 326 4.68 7.82 -19.18
N TYR A 327 3.41 7.42 -19.20
CA TYR A 327 2.36 8.30 -19.73
C TYR A 327 2.33 9.65 -19.01
N PHE A 328 2.48 9.65 -17.67
CA PHE A 328 2.55 10.88 -16.88
C PHE A 328 3.71 11.78 -17.25
N LEU A 329 4.89 11.20 -17.40
CA LEU A 329 6.10 11.95 -17.76
C LEU A 329 5.93 12.60 -19.14
N CYS A 330 5.39 11.85 -20.10
CA CYS A 330 5.14 12.36 -21.47
C CYS A 330 4.03 13.43 -21.50
N ALA A 331 2.97 13.28 -20.72
CA ALA A 331 1.87 14.24 -20.67
C ALA A 331 2.30 15.59 -20.07
N ARG A 332 3.13 15.58 -19.02
CA ARG A 332 3.69 16.81 -18.42
C ARG A 332 4.64 17.57 -19.32
N GLY A 333 5.39 16.88 -20.17
CA GLY A 333 6.29 17.52 -21.13
C GLY A 333 5.58 18.36 -22.19
N LYS A 334 4.28 18.09 -22.45
CA LYS A 334 3.46 18.84 -23.41
C LYS A 334 2.81 20.10 -22.82
N ASP A 335 2.66 20.16 -21.49
CA ASP A 335 2.05 21.34 -20.82
C ASP A 335 3.12 22.37 -20.38
N GLY A 336 4.40 22.10 -20.58
CA GLY A 336 5.55 22.93 -20.20
C GLY A 336 6.38 23.48 -21.38
N SER A 337 5.94 23.24 -22.62
CA SER A 337 6.56 23.78 -23.83
C SER A 337 5.65 24.88 -24.49
#